data_36cbd3a6987300d8044250516b43dcab
#
_entry.id   36cbd3a6987300d8044250516b43dcab
#
_cell.length_a   1.000
_cell.length_b   1.000
_cell.length_c   1.000
_cell.angle_alpha   90.00
_cell.angle_beta   90.00
_cell.angle_gamma   90.00
#
_symmetry.space_group_name_H-M   'P 1'
#
loop_
_entity.id
_entity.type
_entity.pdbx_description
1 polymer ?
#
loop_
_entity_poly.entity_id
_entity_poly.type
_entity_poly.pdbx_seq_one_letter_code
_entity_poly.pdbx_strand_id
1 'polypeptide(L)'
;MKPYYEENGIVLYHGDCREILPHVSPVGLVVTSPPYNLGASPWPHLGNWKQGDSAGGKSKWRNGSDAASGIQYLEHEDAMPWPQYVEWQQEVILALWAKLTDKGAIFYNHKPRVIGAKLWTPFDLIPEGVDIRQLVIWKRPGGLNFNPTAFVPTHEWIMVLAKPDFRLKSRGVSGLGDVWE
;
A
#
# COMPACT_ATOMS: atom_id res chain seq x y z
N MET A 1 -9.31 8.33 23.26
CA MET A 1 -9.17 6.85 23.14
C MET A 1 -8.01 6.37 23.99
N LYS A 2 -8.11 5.22 24.67
CA LYS A 2 -6.98 4.68 25.49
C LYS A 2 -6.04 3.90 24.58
N PRO A 3 -4.73 4.14 24.58
CA PRO A 3 -3.78 3.35 23.81
C PRO A 3 -3.73 1.90 24.31
N TYR A 4 -3.38 0.99 23.41
CA TYR A 4 -3.08 -0.42 23.73
C TYR A 4 -1.75 -0.53 24.49
N TYR A 5 -0.77 0.29 24.10
CA TYR A 5 0.54 0.35 24.73
C TYR A 5 1.09 1.78 24.65
N GLU A 6 1.77 2.23 25.70
CA GLU A 6 2.42 3.54 25.74
C GLU A 6 3.67 3.46 26.62
N GLU A 7 4.84 3.65 26.02
CA GLU A 7 6.12 3.70 26.72
C GLU A 7 7.19 4.42 25.89
N ASN A 8 8.06 5.17 26.54
CA ASN A 8 9.24 5.81 25.92
C ASN A 8 8.94 6.65 24.68
N GLY A 9 7.79 7.31 24.61
CA GLY A 9 7.37 8.12 23.47
C GLY A 9 6.76 7.31 22.30
N ILE A 10 6.58 5.99 22.48
CA ILE A 10 5.88 5.12 21.55
C ILE A 10 4.46 4.92 22.06
N VAL A 11 3.48 5.14 21.19
CA VAL A 11 2.06 4.90 21.49
C VAL A 11 1.51 3.97 20.41
N LEU A 12 0.93 2.84 20.85
CA LEU A 12 0.27 1.88 19.96
C LEU A 12 -1.24 1.90 20.19
N TYR A 13 -1.97 1.94 19.12
CA TYR A 13 -3.42 1.77 19.11
C TYR A 13 -3.77 0.49 18.36
N HIS A 14 -4.79 -0.23 18.84
CA HIS A 14 -5.36 -1.39 18.16
C HIS A 14 -6.81 -1.07 17.80
N GLY A 15 -7.13 -1.13 16.50
CA GLY A 15 -8.46 -0.86 15.97
C GLY A 15 -8.44 -0.28 14.56
N ASP A 16 -9.60 0.07 14.04
CA ASP A 16 -9.72 0.75 12.74
C ASP A 16 -9.05 2.13 12.80
N CYS A 17 -8.13 2.36 11.89
CA CYS A 17 -7.39 3.63 11.85
C CYS A 17 -8.31 4.84 11.65
N ARG A 18 -9.47 4.70 11.01
CA ARG A 18 -10.45 5.77 10.80
C ARG A 18 -11.07 6.23 12.12
N GLU A 19 -11.23 5.33 13.09
CA GLU A 19 -11.72 5.63 14.44
C GLU A 19 -10.61 6.19 15.32
N ILE A 20 -9.35 5.77 15.08
CA ILE A 20 -8.18 6.16 15.88
C ILE A 20 -7.66 7.54 15.46
N LEU A 21 -7.52 7.80 14.17
CA LEU A 21 -6.93 9.02 13.63
C LEU A 21 -7.52 10.33 14.17
N PRO A 22 -8.84 10.46 14.42
CA PRO A 22 -9.40 11.66 15.05
C PRO A 22 -8.74 12.03 16.39
N HIS A 23 -8.27 11.03 17.14
CA HIS A 23 -7.67 11.19 18.47
C HIS A 23 -6.14 11.36 18.44
N VAL A 24 -5.50 11.17 17.28
CA VAL A 24 -4.06 11.36 17.11
C VAL A 24 -3.75 12.85 16.88
N SER A 25 -2.71 13.36 17.53
CA SER A 25 -2.22 14.72 17.29
C SER A 25 -1.68 14.87 15.85
N PRO A 26 -1.62 16.09 15.30
CA PRO A 26 -1.01 16.33 14.00
C PRO A 26 0.43 15.80 13.93
N VAL A 27 0.79 15.18 12.81
CA VAL A 27 2.09 14.53 12.60
C VAL A 27 2.83 15.13 11.42
N GLY A 28 4.15 15.09 11.46
CA GLY A 28 5.02 15.53 10.35
C GLY A 28 5.28 14.45 9.32
N LEU A 29 5.08 13.18 9.67
CA LEU A 29 5.35 12.06 8.78
C LEU A 29 4.38 10.91 9.04
N VAL A 30 3.88 10.34 7.95
CA VAL A 30 3.17 9.06 7.94
C VAL A 30 3.93 8.11 7.02
N VAL A 31 4.13 6.87 7.47
CA VAL A 31 4.65 5.78 6.63
C VAL A 31 3.67 4.63 6.73
N THR A 32 3.16 4.18 5.60
CA THR A 32 2.15 3.11 5.57
C THR A 32 2.26 2.21 4.35
N SER A 33 1.94 0.94 4.56
CA SER A 33 1.77 -0.07 3.53
C SER A 33 0.41 -0.74 3.81
N PRO A 34 -0.68 -0.25 3.22
CA PRO A 34 -2.02 -0.77 3.50
C PRO A 34 -2.19 -2.18 2.92
N PRO A 35 -3.25 -2.91 3.28
CA PRO A 35 -3.64 -4.13 2.57
C PRO A 35 -3.83 -3.86 1.07
N TYR A 36 -3.33 -4.78 0.21
CA TYR A 36 -3.25 -4.54 -1.24
C TYR A 36 -4.44 -5.09 -2.03
N ASN A 37 -5.43 -5.65 -1.35
CA ASN A 37 -6.61 -6.26 -1.96
C ASN A 37 -6.25 -7.33 -3.00
N LEU A 38 -5.35 -8.24 -2.62
CA LEU A 38 -4.74 -9.20 -3.55
C LEU A 38 -5.73 -10.24 -4.10
N GLY A 39 -6.83 -10.49 -3.38
CA GLY A 39 -7.89 -11.42 -3.79
C GLY A 39 -8.90 -10.85 -4.79
N ALA A 40 -8.84 -9.54 -5.10
CA ALA A 40 -9.78 -8.89 -6.00
C ALA A 40 -9.12 -8.33 -7.27
N SER A 41 -9.93 -8.09 -8.30
CA SER A 41 -9.51 -7.53 -9.58
C SER A 41 -10.13 -6.14 -9.79
N PRO A 42 -9.37 -5.14 -10.28
CA PRO A 42 -9.92 -3.86 -10.73
C PRO A 42 -10.76 -3.98 -12.01
N TRP A 43 -10.75 -5.13 -12.65
CA TRP A 43 -11.47 -5.37 -13.91
C TRP A 43 -12.70 -6.24 -13.67
N PRO A 44 -13.93 -5.71 -13.70
CA PRO A 44 -15.16 -6.45 -13.38
C PRO A 44 -15.36 -7.72 -14.20
N HIS A 45 -14.91 -7.72 -15.46
CA HIS A 45 -15.04 -8.87 -16.38
C HIS A 45 -14.08 -10.03 -16.07
N LEU A 46 -13.09 -9.83 -15.20
CA LEU A 46 -12.15 -10.88 -14.80
C LEU A 46 -12.59 -11.61 -13.53
N GLY A 47 -13.69 -11.17 -12.89
CA GLY A 47 -14.17 -11.73 -11.64
C GLY A 47 -13.19 -11.53 -10.49
N ASN A 48 -13.59 -11.97 -9.31
CA ASN A 48 -12.66 -12.08 -8.19
C ASN A 48 -11.65 -13.19 -8.50
N TRP A 49 -10.39 -12.85 -8.52
CA TRP A 49 -9.32 -13.83 -8.65
C TRP A 49 -9.30 -14.67 -7.38
N LYS A 50 -10.03 -15.80 -7.40
CA LYS A 50 -9.76 -16.82 -6.41
C LYS A 50 -8.31 -17.24 -6.63
N GLN A 51 -7.52 -17.10 -5.59
CA GLN A 51 -6.12 -17.51 -5.56
C GLN A 51 -6.03 -19.04 -5.81
N GLY A 52 -6.22 -19.46 -7.04
CA GLY A 52 -6.36 -20.85 -7.45
C GLY A 52 -6.61 -21.03 -8.94
N ASP A 53 -7.17 -20.03 -9.62
CA ASP A 53 -7.67 -20.13 -11.00
C ASP A 53 -6.64 -19.73 -12.08
N SER A 54 -5.36 -19.65 -11.77
CA SER A 54 -4.37 -19.67 -12.84
C SER A 54 -4.37 -21.05 -13.48
N ALA A 55 -4.73 -21.07 -14.76
CA ALA A 55 -4.81 -22.23 -15.63
C ALA A 55 -3.77 -23.31 -15.30
N GLY A 56 -4.24 -24.49 -14.92
CA GLY A 56 -3.46 -25.69 -14.89
C GLY A 56 -2.77 -26.01 -13.59
N GLY A 57 -3.46 -26.75 -12.76
CA GLY A 57 -2.84 -27.64 -11.79
C GLY A 57 -2.51 -27.02 -10.43
N LYS A 58 -2.93 -27.71 -9.41
CA LYS A 58 -2.48 -27.54 -8.03
C LYS A 58 -0.94 -27.66 -7.98
N SER A 59 -0.23 -26.55 -8.14
CA SER A 59 1.21 -26.59 -7.97
C SER A 59 1.52 -26.81 -6.50
N LYS A 60 2.35 -27.79 -6.18
CA LYS A 60 2.86 -28.08 -4.83
C LYS A 60 3.42 -26.83 -4.12
N TRP A 61 3.81 -25.84 -4.87
CA TRP A 61 4.36 -24.57 -4.41
C TRP A 61 3.29 -23.58 -3.89
N ARG A 62 2.02 -23.81 -4.23
CA ARG A 62 0.89 -22.98 -3.75
C ARG A 62 0.30 -23.45 -2.43
N ASN A 63 0.46 -24.73 -2.11
CA ASN A 63 -0.14 -25.34 -0.91
C ASN A 63 0.85 -25.40 0.26
N GLY A 64 2.05 -24.90 0.15
CA GLY A 64 3.11 -25.25 1.10
C GLY A 64 3.83 -24.12 1.80
N SER A 65 3.57 -22.88 1.48
CA SER A 65 4.17 -21.80 2.26
C SER A 65 3.27 -20.57 2.29
N ASP A 66 2.74 -20.30 3.46
CA ASP A 66 2.12 -19.03 3.82
C ASP A 66 3.05 -17.83 3.50
N ALA A 67 4.34 -18.09 3.38
CA ALA A 67 5.36 -17.12 2.99
C ALA A 67 5.28 -16.67 1.51
N ALA A 68 4.72 -17.49 0.61
CA ALA A 68 4.59 -17.13 -0.81
C ALA A 68 3.22 -16.50 -1.13
N SER A 69 2.23 -16.69 -0.27
CA SER A 69 0.88 -16.16 -0.42
C SER A 69 0.69 -14.75 0.13
N GLY A 70 1.72 -14.18 0.72
CA GLY A 70 1.62 -12.89 1.40
C GLY A 70 1.07 -13.00 2.82
N ILE A 71 1.06 -11.90 3.53
CA ILE A 71 0.51 -11.80 4.88
C ILE A 71 -0.99 -12.08 4.79
N GLN A 72 -1.46 -13.13 5.45
CA GLN A 72 -2.88 -13.37 5.61
C GLN A 72 -3.37 -12.52 6.78
N TYR A 73 -4.19 -11.53 6.48
CA TYR A 73 -4.82 -10.71 7.52
C TYR A 73 -5.93 -11.53 8.18
N LEU A 74 -5.83 -11.73 9.50
CA LEU A 74 -6.80 -12.54 10.25
C LEU A 74 -8.20 -11.89 10.32
N GLU A 75 -8.26 -10.56 10.26
CA GLU A 75 -9.48 -9.78 10.47
C GLU A 75 -9.80 -8.83 9.30
N HIS A 76 -9.06 -8.92 8.19
CA HIS A 76 -9.28 -8.10 7.02
C HIS A 76 -9.55 -8.94 5.78
N GLU A 77 -10.66 -8.67 5.10
CA GLU A 77 -10.99 -9.31 3.83
C GLU A 77 -10.14 -8.68 2.69
N ASP A 78 -9.05 -9.36 2.31
CA ASP A 78 -8.14 -8.92 1.23
C ASP A 78 -8.71 -9.21 -0.18
N ALA A 79 -10.03 -9.28 -0.31
CA ALA A 79 -10.78 -9.51 -1.54
C ALA A 79 -12.01 -8.61 -1.64
N MET A 80 -11.92 -7.42 -1.07
CA MET A 80 -12.97 -6.40 -1.11
C MET A 80 -13.34 -6.05 -2.56
N PRO A 81 -14.62 -5.84 -2.91
CA PRO A 81 -15.02 -5.33 -4.20
C PRO A 81 -14.24 -4.07 -4.58
N TRP A 82 -13.74 -4.01 -5.82
CA TRP A 82 -12.76 -2.98 -6.18
C TRP A 82 -13.21 -1.53 -5.94
N PRO A 83 -14.44 -1.11 -6.27
CA PRO A 83 -14.88 0.24 -5.97
C PRO A 83 -14.85 0.57 -4.46
N GLN A 84 -15.25 -0.39 -3.61
CA GLN A 84 -15.22 -0.23 -2.16
C GLN A 84 -13.79 -0.15 -1.63
N TYR A 85 -12.86 -0.92 -2.22
CA TYR A 85 -11.45 -0.84 -1.87
C TYR A 85 -10.86 0.54 -2.20
N VAL A 86 -11.16 1.08 -3.38
CA VAL A 86 -10.70 2.43 -3.78
C VAL A 86 -11.27 3.48 -2.83
N GLU A 87 -12.57 3.46 -2.58
CA GLU A 87 -13.24 4.38 -1.67
C GLU A 87 -12.64 4.34 -0.27
N TRP A 88 -12.49 3.13 0.28
CA TRP A 88 -11.86 2.94 1.59
C TRP A 88 -10.44 3.49 1.66
N GLN A 89 -9.59 3.22 0.65
CA GLN A 89 -8.22 3.74 0.61
C GLN A 89 -8.20 5.27 0.50
N GLN A 90 -9.10 5.85 -0.30
CA GLN A 90 -9.21 7.30 -0.43
C GLN A 90 -9.66 7.95 0.88
N GLU A 91 -10.62 7.37 1.59
CA GLU A 91 -11.03 7.83 2.93
C GLU A 91 -9.85 7.83 3.90
N VAL A 92 -9.09 6.74 3.95
CA VAL A 92 -7.92 6.63 4.84
C VAL A 92 -6.84 7.66 4.46
N ILE A 93 -6.55 7.82 3.17
CA ILE A 93 -5.55 8.81 2.71
C ILE A 93 -6.00 10.24 3.07
N LEU A 94 -7.27 10.59 2.88
CA LEU A 94 -7.82 11.89 3.27
C LEU A 94 -7.74 12.13 4.78
N ALA A 95 -8.07 11.12 5.58
CA ALA A 95 -7.95 11.20 7.04
C ALA A 95 -6.48 11.40 7.48
N LEU A 96 -5.53 10.69 6.88
CA LEU A 96 -4.11 10.86 7.12
C LEU A 96 -3.61 12.24 6.64
N TRP A 97 -4.08 12.68 5.47
CA TRP A 97 -3.72 13.99 4.91
C TRP A 97 -4.18 15.15 5.79
N ALA A 98 -5.36 15.03 6.39
CA ALA A 98 -5.89 16.00 7.35
C ALA A 98 -5.09 16.04 8.67
N LYS A 99 -4.39 14.96 9.02
CA LYS A 99 -3.52 14.88 10.21
C LYS A 99 -2.11 15.39 9.97
N LEU A 100 -1.72 15.64 8.73
CA LEU A 100 -0.40 16.22 8.46
C LEU A 100 -0.33 17.67 8.93
N THR A 101 0.81 18.02 9.49
CA THR A 101 1.21 19.43 9.62
C THR A 101 1.46 20.04 8.23
N ASP A 102 1.55 21.36 8.12
CA ASP A 102 1.80 22.07 6.84
C ASP A 102 3.13 21.68 6.15
N LYS A 103 4.03 21.05 6.90
CA LYS A 103 5.33 20.54 6.42
C LYS A 103 5.38 19.03 6.40
N GLY A 104 4.23 18.36 6.48
CA GLY A 104 4.15 16.91 6.58
C GLY A 104 4.11 16.21 5.23
N ALA A 105 4.36 14.88 5.27
CA ALA A 105 4.24 13.99 4.12
C ALA A 105 3.74 12.60 4.53
N ILE A 106 3.12 11.91 3.58
CA ILE A 106 2.78 10.49 3.65
C ILE A 106 3.67 9.73 2.65
N PHE A 107 4.35 8.71 3.13
CA PHE A 107 5.04 7.72 2.32
C PHE A 107 4.11 6.51 2.21
N TYR A 108 3.39 6.43 1.12
CA TYR A 108 2.36 5.44 0.87
C TYR A 108 2.92 4.34 -0.03
N ASN A 109 3.21 3.18 0.55
CA ASN A 109 3.74 2.04 -0.20
C ASN A 109 2.60 1.21 -0.80
N HIS A 110 2.69 0.91 -2.08
CA HIS A 110 1.80 0.01 -2.78
C HIS A 110 2.50 -0.56 -4.01
N LYS A 111 1.95 -1.61 -4.61
CA LYS A 111 2.54 -2.18 -5.82
C LYS A 111 1.63 -2.07 -7.03
N PRO A 112 2.18 -1.77 -8.21
CA PRO A 112 1.47 -1.96 -9.47
C PRO A 112 1.27 -3.45 -9.72
N ARG A 113 0.21 -3.82 -10.44
CA ARG A 113 -0.11 -5.22 -10.74
C ARG A 113 -0.46 -5.39 -12.21
N VAL A 114 -0.05 -6.50 -12.79
CA VAL A 114 -0.56 -6.95 -14.10
C VAL A 114 -1.64 -7.98 -13.85
N ILE A 115 -2.87 -7.65 -14.21
CA ILE A 115 -4.05 -8.47 -14.01
C ILE A 115 -4.76 -8.59 -15.36
N GLY A 116 -5.01 -9.80 -15.84
CA GLY A 116 -5.66 -10.00 -17.14
C GLY A 116 -4.92 -9.32 -18.29
N ALA A 117 -3.58 -9.40 -18.29
CA ALA A 117 -2.69 -8.76 -19.28
C ALA A 117 -2.80 -7.22 -19.32
N LYS A 118 -3.34 -6.58 -18.30
CA LYS A 118 -3.43 -5.12 -18.17
C LYS A 118 -2.69 -4.65 -16.93
N LEU A 119 -1.95 -3.55 -17.06
CA LEU A 119 -1.32 -2.88 -15.92
C LEU A 119 -2.38 -2.08 -15.15
N TRP A 120 -2.45 -2.34 -13.86
CA TRP A 120 -3.11 -1.47 -12.90
C TRP A 120 -2.06 -0.77 -12.04
N THR A 121 -2.31 0.48 -11.71
CA THR A 121 -1.42 1.28 -10.87
C THR A 121 -2.15 1.82 -9.64
N PRO A 122 -1.46 2.00 -8.51
CA PRO A 122 -2.07 2.54 -7.29
C PRO A 122 -2.40 4.04 -7.36
N PHE A 123 -2.20 4.69 -8.49
CA PHE A 123 -2.63 6.09 -8.67
C PHE A 123 -4.15 6.26 -8.51
N ASP A 124 -4.93 5.25 -8.88
CA ASP A 124 -6.39 5.26 -8.70
C ASP A 124 -6.83 5.36 -7.23
N LEU A 125 -5.92 5.07 -6.29
CA LEU A 125 -6.19 5.16 -4.85
C LEU A 125 -5.97 6.57 -4.30
N ILE A 126 -5.34 7.46 -5.05
CA ILE A 126 -5.02 8.80 -4.56
C ILE A 126 -6.22 9.71 -4.82
N PRO A 127 -6.82 10.30 -3.76
CA PRO A 127 -7.98 11.15 -3.91
C PRO A 127 -7.62 12.49 -4.53
N GLU A 128 -8.62 13.13 -5.14
CA GLU A 128 -8.49 14.49 -5.64
C GLU A 128 -8.06 15.45 -4.52
N GLY A 129 -7.19 16.40 -4.83
CA GLY A 129 -6.64 17.36 -3.87
C GLY A 129 -5.48 16.85 -3.03
N VAL A 130 -5.03 15.61 -3.24
CA VAL A 130 -3.81 15.07 -2.64
C VAL A 130 -2.75 14.89 -3.73
N ASP A 131 -1.71 15.72 -3.70
CA ASP A 131 -0.67 15.69 -4.72
C ASP A 131 0.38 14.62 -4.46
N ILE A 132 0.69 13.85 -5.51
CA ILE A 132 1.87 12.98 -5.52
C ILE A 132 3.07 13.84 -5.89
N ARG A 133 3.97 14.07 -4.93
CA ARG A 133 5.18 14.85 -5.17
C ARG A 133 6.24 14.07 -5.91
N GLN A 134 6.41 12.80 -5.54
CA GLN A 134 7.45 11.94 -6.11
C GLN A 134 7.03 10.48 -6.00
N LEU A 135 7.54 9.68 -6.92
CA LEU A 135 7.50 8.24 -6.85
C LEU A 135 8.90 7.73 -6.51
N VAL A 136 9.01 6.89 -5.49
CA VAL A 136 10.21 6.14 -5.16
C VAL A 136 9.99 4.68 -5.52
N ILE A 137 10.93 4.08 -6.20
CA ILE A 137 10.91 2.67 -6.56
C ILE A 137 11.64 1.88 -5.46
N TRP A 138 10.91 1.06 -4.73
CA TRP A 138 11.52 0.15 -3.79
C TRP A 138 11.80 -1.18 -4.47
N LYS A 139 13.05 -1.42 -4.81
CA LYS A 139 13.52 -2.67 -5.39
C LYS A 139 13.48 -3.77 -4.33
N ARG A 140 12.91 -4.89 -4.69
CA ARG A 140 12.83 -6.08 -3.83
C ARG A 140 13.53 -7.25 -4.47
N PRO A 141 14.00 -8.24 -3.69
CA PRO A 141 14.43 -9.51 -4.25
C PRO A 141 13.37 -10.07 -5.18
N GLY A 142 13.79 -10.58 -6.34
CA GLY A 142 12.89 -11.15 -7.34
C GLY A 142 12.17 -12.39 -6.80
N GLY A 143 10.94 -12.58 -7.24
CA GLY A 143 10.19 -13.82 -7.08
C GLY A 143 10.20 -14.67 -8.35
N LEU A 144 9.55 -15.81 -8.31
CA LEU A 144 9.28 -16.61 -9.50
C LEU A 144 7.98 -16.13 -10.14
N ASN A 145 8.00 -15.95 -11.46
CA ASN A 145 6.81 -15.64 -12.25
C ASN A 145 6.77 -16.59 -13.45
N PHE A 146 5.75 -17.41 -13.50
CA PHE A 146 5.53 -18.31 -14.63
C PHE A 146 4.52 -17.74 -15.64
N ASN A 147 4.10 -16.48 -15.47
CA ASN A 147 3.19 -15.84 -16.41
C ASN A 147 3.98 -15.37 -17.65
N PRO A 148 3.72 -15.94 -18.84
CA PRO A 148 4.47 -15.57 -20.04
C PRO A 148 4.11 -14.19 -20.58
N THR A 149 3.12 -13.52 -20.02
CA THR A 149 2.62 -12.22 -20.50
C THR A 149 3.21 -11.03 -19.74
N ALA A 150 4.01 -11.27 -18.69
CA ALA A 150 4.59 -10.21 -17.86
C ALA A 150 5.93 -10.60 -17.26
N PHE A 151 6.78 -9.63 -17.04
CA PHE A 151 8.02 -9.83 -16.31
C PHE A 151 7.77 -10.08 -14.82
N VAL A 152 8.76 -10.64 -14.12
CA VAL A 152 8.73 -10.81 -12.67
C VAL A 152 8.64 -9.43 -12.00
N PRO A 153 7.62 -9.15 -11.17
CA PRO A 153 7.57 -7.89 -10.43
C PRO A 153 8.62 -7.89 -9.31
N THR A 154 9.63 -7.04 -9.46
CA THR A 154 10.77 -6.93 -8.52
C THR A 154 10.80 -5.62 -7.77
N HIS A 155 9.71 -4.86 -7.78
CA HIS A 155 9.64 -3.58 -7.10
C HIS A 155 8.24 -3.28 -6.59
N GLU A 156 8.19 -2.37 -5.64
CA GLU A 156 6.98 -1.70 -5.19
C GLU A 156 7.16 -0.19 -5.34
N TRP A 157 6.09 0.56 -5.25
CA TRP A 157 6.08 2.00 -5.37
C TRP A 157 5.82 2.64 -4.02
N ILE A 158 6.64 3.61 -3.64
CA ILE A 158 6.36 4.48 -2.51
C ILE A 158 5.97 5.84 -3.07
N MET A 159 4.69 6.16 -3.01
CA MET A 159 4.18 7.46 -3.42
C MET A 159 4.38 8.45 -2.29
N VAL A 160 5.14 9.50 -2.55
CA VAL A 160 5.35 10.59 -1.59
C VAL A 160 4.25 11.62 -1.79
N LEU A 161 3.26 11.60 -0.91
CA LEU A 161 2.17 12.57 -0.87
C LEU A 161 2.58 13.65 0.12
N ALA A 162 2.80 14.89 -0.32
CA ALA A 162 3.45 15.87 0.54
C ALA A 162 2.80 17.24 0.47
N LYS A 163 2.64 17.87 1.64
CA LYS A 163 2.21 19.26 1.77
C LYS A 163 3.20 20.20 1.04
N PRO A 164 2.75 21.37 0.54
CA PRO A 164 3.61 22.26 -0.24
C PRO A 164 4.94 22.62 0.42
N ASP A 165 4.92 22.80 1.74
CA ASP A 165 6.09 23.20 2.54
C ASP A 165 6.94 22.05 3.04
N PHE A 166 6.61 20.80 2.69
CA PHE A 166 7.45 19.66 3.03
C PHE A 166 8.86 19.80 2.46
N ARG A 167 9.87 19.50 3.29
CA ARG A 167 11.29 19.48 2.89
C ARG A 167 11.98 18.30 3.53
N LEU A 168 12.86 17.64 2.78
CA LEU A 168 13.78 16.65 3.33
C LEU A 168 14.75 17.34 4.31
N LYS A 169 14.95 16.73 5.49
CA LYS A 169 15.67 17.40 6.61
C LYS A 169 17.16 17.58 6.40
N SER A 170 17.79 16.83 5.50
CA SER A 170 19.22 16.96 5.26
C SER A 170 19.55 16.94 3.77
N ARG A 171 20.64 17.64 3.40
CA ARG A 171 21.17 17.62 2.04
C ARG A 171 21.63 16.20 1.63
N GLY A 172 22.13 15.41 2.55
CA GLY A 172 22.53 14.04 2.31
C GLY A 172 21.34 13.15 1.86
N VAL A 173 20.17 13.36 2.47
CA VAL A 173 18.95 12.61 2.08
C VAL A 173 18.45 13.07 0.71
N SER A 174 18.51 14.36 0.39
CA SER A 174 18.09 14.86 -0.92
C SER A 174 19.02 14.44 -2.07
N GLY A 175 20.23 13.95 -1.75
CA GLY A 175 21.17 13.41 -2.72
C GLY A 175 21.00 11.90 -2.96
N LEU A 176 20.11 11.22 -2.23
CA LEU A 176 19.79 9.82 -2.50
C LEU A 176 18.93 9.72 -3.77
N GLY A 177 19.17 8.67 -4.55
CA GLY A 177 18.32 8.35 -5.70
C GLY A 177 16.94 7.93 -5.27
N ASP A 178 16.00 7.94 -6.20
CA ASP A 178 14.61 7.51 -6.01
C ASP A 178 14.39 6.01 -6.31
N VAL A 179 15.46 5.26 -6.47
CA VAL A 179 15.46 3.79 -6.49
C VAL A 179 16.18 3.29 -5.24
N TRP A 180 15.42 2.62 -4.36
CA TRP A 180 15.90 2.10 -3.08
C TRP A 180 16.04 0.58 -3.14
N GLU A 181 17.10 0.04 -2.54
CA GLU A 181 17.37 -1.39 -2.41
C GLU A 181 17.28 -1.85 -0.94
#